data_49d5681df350ccdbae1c654bf115cb63
#
_entry.id   49d5681df350ccdbae1c654bf115cb63
#
_cell.length_a   1.000
_cell.length_b   1.000
_cell.length_c   1.000
_cell.angle_alpha   90.00
_cell.angle_beta   90.00
_cell.angle_gamma   90.00
#
_symmetry.space_group_name_H-M   'P 1'
#
loop_
_entity.id
_entity.type
_entity.pdbx_description
1 polymer ?
#
loop_
_entity_poly.entity_id
_entity_poly.type
_entity_poly.pdbx_seq_one_letter_code
_entity_poly.pdbx_strand_id
1 'polypeptide(L)'
;MNWQWRRAYFDLPVRLFVIPSDVACHAVALCEGGRNLSLYFDNNIPQQRETTVDMTTGTAAAKITIMLRFTKMNGAGNDFILIDNRAGDIRLDRSQIARLCDRHRGIGADGVLLLEKPSNRADFRMRYFNADGGEAEMCGNGARCFARFANKIAGAQKKISFETPAGVIAADLVNDLVTLKMTEPTDMRINMKLPMADENKTVHFINSGVPHVVIPVSRVDDVDVRREGSAVRYHNMFSPNGANVNFIEKRGPNKIAVRTYERGVEDETLACGTGVVASALIFAIIEKANGSITVIARGGDELQVGFEKNDNQFCNVTLTGPAEFVFEGSIEI
;
A
#
# COMPACT_ATOMS: atom_id res chain seq x y z
N MET A 1 15.65 1.77 -43.70
CA MET A 1 16.22 3.07 -43.33
C MET A 1 17.67 2.86 -42.93
N ASN A 2 18.60 3.51 -43.66
CA ASN A 2 20.02 3.32 -43.42
C ASN A 2 20.47 4.08 -42.18
N TRP A 3 20.99 3.36 -41.20
CA TRP A 3 21.62 3.93 -40.03
C TRP A 3 23.09 4.19 -40.32
N GLN A 4 23.50 5.48 -40.32
CA GLN A 4 24.90 5.85 -40.34
C GLN A 4 25.39 6.06 -38.90
N TRP A 5 26.28 5.19 -38.46
CA TRP A 5 27.01 5.36 -37.23
C TRP A 5 28.18 6.29 -37.42
N ARG A 6 28.28 7.38 -36.66
CA ARG A 6 29.50 8.15 -36.55
C ARG A 6 30.48 7.39 -35.66
N ARG A 7 31.60 6.95 -36.23
CA ARG A 7 32.74 6.40 -35.47
C ARG A 7 33.31 7.49 -34.56
N ALA A 8 33.17 7.37 -33.25
CA ALA A 8 34.02 8.05 -32.30
C ALA A 8 35.13 7.06 -31.87
N TYR A 9 36.34 7.51 -31.90
CA TYR A 9 37.57 6.76 -31.69
C TYR A 9 37.57 5.98 -30.36
N PHE A 10 37.69 4.66 -30.45
CA PHE A 10 38.27 3.84 -29.41
C PHE A 10 38.82 2.56 -30.05
N ASP A 11 40.13 2.40 -30.04
CA ASP A 11 40.87 1.19 -30.39
C ASP A 11 40.78 0.17 -29.20
N LEU A 12 39.67 -0.50 -29.06
CA LEU A 12 39.50 -1.69 -28.20
C LEU A 12 38.59 -2.69 -28.90
N PRO A 13 38.87 -4.00 -28.88
CA PRO A 13 38.05 -5.00 -29.54
C PRO A 13 36.78 -5.27 -28.74
N VAL A 14 35.77 -4.42 -28.89
CA VAL A 14 34.42 -4.64 -28.35
C VAL A 14 33.56 -5.25 -29.46
N ARG A 15 33.19 -6.51 -29.34
CA ARG A 15 32.13 -7.09 -30.17
C ARG A 15 30.78 -6.73 -29.56
N LEU A 16 30.11 -5.81 -30.24
CA LEU A 16 28.75 -5.44 -29.87
C LEU A 16 27.79 -6.55 -30.37
N PHE A 17 27.11 -7.24 -29.48
CA PHE A 17 25.96 -8.06 -29.82
C PHE A 17 24.70 -7.21 -29.68
N VAL A 18 24.07 -6.90 -30.82
CA VAL A 18 22.74 -6.27 -30.84
C VAL A 18 21.72 -7.37 -30.65
N ILE A 19 20.98 -7.33 -29.55
CA ILE A 19 19.79 -8.18 -29.39
C ILE A 19 18.64 -7.42 -30.07
N PRO A 20 17.99 -7.97 -31.10
CA PRO A 20 16.85 -7.32 -31.71
C PRO A 20 15.69 -7.32 -30.71
N SER A 21 15.25 -6.16 -30.29
CA SER A 21 13.94 -5.98 -29.67
C SER A 21 13.17 -4.92 -30.46
N ASP A 22 11.90 -5.17 -30.72
CA ASP A 22 11.00 -4.32 -31.51
C ASP A 22 10.68 -2.95 -30.87
N VAL A 23 11.49 -2.51 -29.91
CA VAL A 23 11.37 -1.23 -29.24
C VAL A 23 12.69 -0.47 -29.39
N ALA A 24 12.63 0.73 -29.97
CA ALA A 24 13.79 1.60 -30.19
C ALA A 24 14.43 2.02 -28.85
N CYS A 25 15.45 1.28 -28.43
CA CYS A 25 16.29 1.62 -27.29
C CYS A 25 17.67 2.09 -27.79
N HIS A 26 18.11 3.27 -27.35
CA HIS A 26 19.47 3.73 -27.54
C HIS A 26 20.30 3.27 -26.33
N ALA A 27 21.20 2.32 -26.51
CA ALA A 27 22.12 1.89 -25.49
C ALA A 27 23.48 2.59 -25.70
N VAL A 28 23.98 3.25 -24.67
CA VAL A 28 25.36 3.77 -24.64
C VAL A 28 26.17 2.83 -23.75
N ALA A 29 27.20 2.20 -24.32
CA ALA A 29 28.11 1.36 -23.57
C ALA A 29 29.31 2.22 -23.10
N LEU A 30 29.52 2.30 -21.81
CA LEU A 30 30.71 2.89 -21.21
C LEU A 30 31.55 1.78 -20.58
N CYS A 31 32.82 1.70 -20.95
CA CYS A 31 33.79 0.75 -20.38
C CYS A 31 34.69 1.50 -19.38
N GLU A 32 34.51 1.27 -18.10
CA GLU A 32 35.43 1.75 -17.08
C GLU A 32 36.38 0.64 -16.65
N GLY A 33 37.67 0.83 -16.91
CA GLY A 33 38.71 -0.02 -16.38
C GLY A 33 38.84 -1.45 -16.93
N GLY A 34 38.24 -1.76 -18.10
CA GLY A 34 38.53 -2.99 -18.88
C GLY A 34 37.95 -4.30 -18.33
N ARG A 35 37.06 -4.27 -17.33
CA ARG A 35 36.44 -5.49 -16.77
C ARG A 35 34.91 -5.48 -16.65
N ASN A 36 34.28 -4.31 -16.59
CA ASN A 36 32.83 -4.18 -16.51
C ASN A 36 32.28 -3.28 -17.60
N LEU A 37 31.27 -3.72 -18.30
CA LEU A 37 30.53 -2.94 -19.29
C LEU A 37 29.19 -2.52 -18.67
N SER A 38 29.00 -1.21 -18.43
CA SER A 38 27.72 -0.68 -18.00
C SER A 38 26.95 -0.18 -19.23
N LEU A 39 25.76 -0.72 -19.46
CA LEU A 39 24.87 -0.27 -20.53
C LEU A 39 23.91 0.74 -19.95
N TYR A 40 24.00 1.98 -20.41
CA TYR A 40 23.03 3.04 -20.11
C TYR A 40 22.03 3.14 -21.27
N PHE A 41 20.76 3.07 -20.94
CA PHE A 41 19.68 3.28 -21.90
C PHE A 41 19.23 4.74 -21.79
N ASP A 42 19.54 5.54 -22.80
CA ASP A 42 19.11 6.94 -22.87
C ASP A 42 17.67 6.99 -23.39
N ASN A 43 16.73 7.06 -22.45
CA ASN A 43 15.37 7.47 -22.74
C ASN A 43 14.94 8.42 -21.62
N ASN A 44 14.20 9.45 -21.95
CA ASN A 44 13.51 10.37 -21.04
C ASN A 44 12.46 9.70 -20.13
N ILE A 45 12.64 8.42 -19.82
CA ILE A 45 11.89 7.62 -18.86
C ILE A 45 12.79 7.50 -17.64
N PRO A 46 12.31 7.78 -16.41
CA PRO A 46 13.07 7.57 -15.19
C PRO A 46 13.52 6.10 -15.15
N GLN A 47 14.81 5.86 -15.32
CA GLN A 47 15.36 4.51 -15.43
C GLN A 47 15.24 3.81 -14.08
N GLN A 48 14.47 2.76 -14.04
CA GLN A 48 14.34 1.89 -12.87
C GLN A 48 15.24 0.66 -12.94
N ARG A 49 16.03 0.52 -14.02
CA ARG A 49 16.93 -0.61 -14.24
C ARG A 49 18.30 -0.15 -14.68
N GLU A 50 19.31 -0.55 -13.95
CA GLU A 50 20.69 -0.55 -14.39
C GLU A 50 21.06 -2.01 -14.73
N THR A 51 21.57 -2.23 -15.94
CA THR A 51 22.01 -3.57 -16.35
C THR A 51 23.54 -3.57 -16.37
N THR A 52 24.17 -4.36 -15.51
CA THR A 52 25.61 -4.60 -15.54
C THR A 52 25.89 -5.96 -16.17
N VAL A 53 26.86 -6.00 -17.08
CA VAL A 53 27.32 -7.23 -17.72
C VAL A 53 28.72 -7.52 -17.23
N ASP A 54 28.91 -8.60 -16.48
CA ASP A 54 30.23 -9.06 -16.06
C ASP A 54 30.86 -9.94 -17.16
N MET A 55 32.01 -9.52 -17.70
CA MET A 55 32.73 -10.17 -18.80
C MET A 55 33.99 -10.90 -18.33
N THR A 56 34.16 -11.21 -17.04
CA THR A 56 35.41 -11.68 -16.48
C THR A 56 35.82 -13.14 -16.84
N THR A 57 34.94 -13.93 -17.48
CA THR A 57 35.24 -15.30 -17.86
C THR A 57 34.88 -15.58 -19.31
N GLY A 58 35.86 -15.86 -20.14
CA GLY A 58 35.77 -16.01 -21.61
C GLY A 58 34.85 -17.11 -22.16
N THR A 59 34.02 -17.74 -21.35
CA THR A 59 33.03 -18.77 -21.76
C THR A 59 31.72 -18.76 -20.96
N ALA A 60 31.52 -17.79 -20.07
CA ALA A 60 30.29 -17.71 -19.27
C ALA A 60 29.22 -16.87 -19.98
N ALA A 61 27.99 -17.34 -19.94
CA ALA A 61 26.83 -16.52 -20.28
C ALA A 61 26.87 -15.24 -19.43
N ALA A 62 26.79 -14.06 -20.06
CA ALA A 62 26.77 -12.79 -19.35
C ALA A 62 25.59 -12.81 -18.35
N LYS A 63 25.88 -12.70 -17.07
CA LYS A 63 24.84 -12.57 -16.05
C LYS A 63 24.30 -11.13 -16.14
N ILE A 64 23.09 -11.00 -16.66
CA ILE A 64 22.40 -9.72 -16.67
C ILE A 64 21.82 -9.52 -15.26
N THR A 65 22.39 -8.58 -14.54
CA THR A 65 21.88 -8.15 -13.24
C THR A 65 20.93 -6.98 -13.45
N ILE A 66 19.70 -7.12 -12.99
CA ILE A 66 18.68 -6.07 -13.05
C ILE A 66 18.65 -5.37 -11.69
N MET A 67 18.97 -4.07 -11.69
CA MET A 67 18.84 -3.23 -10.50
C MET A 67 17.45 -2.61 -10.47
N LEU A 68 16.63 -3.02 -9.50
CA LEU A 68 15.30 -2.50 -9.27
C LEU A 68 15.35 -1.29 -8.34
N ARG A 69 14.94 -0.11 -8.83
CA ARG A 69 14.79 1.10 -7.99
C ARG A 69 13.46 1.07 -7.25
N PHE A 70 13.46 1.52 -6.03
CA PHE A 70 12.28 1.56 -5.18
C PHE A 70 12.27 2.76 -4.24
N THR A 71 11.08 3.10 -3.77
CA THR A 71 10.85 4.04 -2.67
C THR A 71 10.20 3.29 -1.52
N LYS A 72 10.79 3.37 -0.33
CA LYS A 72 10.19 2.85 0.90
C LYS A 72 9.30 3.92 1.51
N MET A 73 8.06 3.57 1.84
CA MET A 73 7.10 4.47 2.49
C MET A 73 6.41 3.81 3.68
N ASN A 74 5.91 4.65 4.59
CA ASN A 74 5.11 4.25 5.75
C ASN A 74 3.75 4.96 5.72
N GLY A 75 2.66 4.20 5.93
CA GLY A 75 1.30 4.71 5.97
C GLY A 75 0.61 4.36 7.29
N ALA A 76 0.92 5.09 8.37
CA ALA A 76 0.39 4.85 9.71
C ALA A 76 0.74 3.44 10.24
N GLY A 77 2.03 3.10 10.25
CA GLY A 77 2.56 1.84 10.77
C GLY A 77 2.62 0.69 9.78
N ASN A 78 1.93 0.74 8.64
CA ASN A 78 2.16 -0.16 7.51
C ASN A 78 3.23 0.37 6.58
N ASP A 79 4.19 -0.45 6.22
CA ASP A 79 5.30 -0.06 5.37
C ASP A 79 5.30 -0.78 4.02
N PHE A 80 5.61 -0.03 2.97
CA PHE A 80 5.48 -0.50 1.59
C PHE A 80 6.72 -0.20 0.77
N ILE A 81 6.98 -1.06 -0.22
CA ILE A 81 7.93 -0.86 -1.30
C ILE A 81 7.15 -0.36 -2.51
N LEU A 82 7.43 0.86 -2.97
CA LEU A 82 6.76 1.45 -4.12
C LEU A 82 7.71 1.48 -5.31
N ILE A 83 7.21 1.06 -6.47
CA ILE A 83 7.97 0.92 -7.70
C ILE A 83 7.19 1.56 -8.84
N ASP A 84 7.86 2.45 -9.60
CA ASP A 84 7.28 3.00 -10.82
C ASP A 84 7.41 2.00 -11.97
N ASN A 85 6.33 1.36 -12.34
CA ASN A 85 6.22 0.41 -13.45
C ASN A 85 5.41 0.97 -14.63
N ARG A 86 5.42 2.29 -14.84
CA ARG A 86 4.70 2.88 -15.99
C ARG A 86 5.26 2.44 -17.33
N ALA A 87 6.51 2.02 -17.38
CA ALA A 87 7.10 1.42 -18.58
C ALA A 87 6.51 0.02 -18.88
N GLY A 88 5.99 -0.68 -17.86
CA GLY A 88 5.39 -2.02 -17.98
C GLY A 88 6.42 -3.15 -18.16
N ASP A 89 7.68 -2.86 -17.88
CA ASP A 89 8.81 -3.77 -18.08
C ASP A 89 9.21 -4.53 -16.81
N ILE A 90 8.71 -4.13 -15.62
CA ILE A 90 8.95 -4.80 -14.36
C ILE A 90 7.87 -5.87 -14.16
N ARG A 91 8.31 -7.13 -14.13
CA ARG A 91 7.46 -8.29 -13.84
C ARG A 91 8.07 -9.05 -12.68
N LEU A 92 7.41 -9.01 -11.54
CA LEU A 92 7.82 -9.72 -10.33
C LEU A 92 6.91 -10.92 -10.14
N ASP A 93 7.50 -12.08 -9.93
CA ASP A 93 6.77 -13.26 -9.50
C ASP A 93 6.54 -13.25 -7.98
N ARG A 94 5.73 -14.20 -7.50
CA ARG A 94 5.36 -14.30 -6.09
C ARG A 94 6.59 -14.45 -5.17
N SER A 95 7.58 -15.20 -5.60
CA SER A 95 8.79 -15.47 -4.81
C SER A 95 9.68 -14.24 -4.73
N GLN A 96 9.79 -13.47 -5.81
CA GLN A 96 10.55 -12.22 -5.85
C GLN A 96 9.89 -11.16 -4.94
N ILE A 97 8.56 -11.03 -4.96
CA ILE A 97 7.84 -10.11 -4.06
C ILE A 97 8.04 -10.52 -2.61
N ALA A 98 7.88 -11.79 -2.27
CA ALA A 98 8.11 -12.29 -0.92
C ALA A 98 9.57 -12.05 -0.47
N ARG A 99 10.54 -12.21 -1.39
CA ARG A 99 11.94 -11.90 -1.12
C ARG A 99 12.18 -10.41 -0.86
N LEU A 100 11.57 -9.51 -1.63
CA LEU A 100 11.66 -8.06 -1.41
C LEU A 100 11.09 -7.67 -0.04
N CYS A 101 9.98 -8.30 0.36
CA CYS A 101 9.29 -8.03 1.63
C CYS A 101 9.99 -8.66 2.86
N ASP A 102 10.89 -9.62 2.68
CA ASP A 102 11.62 -10.26 3.79
C ASP A 102 12.48 -9.22 4.53
N ARG A 103 12.21 -9.03 5.84
CA ARG A 103 12.88 -8.01 6.66
C ARG A 103 14.34 -8.32 6.98
N HIS A 104 14.78 -9.57 6.77
CA HIS A 104 16.15 -10.02 7.03
C HIS A 104 16.98 -10.18 5.75
N ARG A 105 16.36 -10.39 4.61
CA ARG A 105 17.03 -10.75 3.37
C ARG A 105 16.69 -9.87 2.18
N GLY A 106 15.64 -9.04 2.29
CA GLY A 106 15.19 -8.09 1.30
C GLY A 106 15.23 -6.67 1.82
N ILE A 107 14.35 -5.84 1.29
CA ILE A 107 14.12 -4.47 1.75
C ILE A 107 13.32 -4.48 3.06
N GLY A 108 12.44 -5.48 3.22
CA GLY A 108 11.51 -5.61 4.33
C GLY A 108 10.31 -4.67 4.20
N ALA A 109 9.11 -5.25 4.10
CA ALA A 109 7.87 -4.49 4.01
C ALA A 109 6.64 -5.38 4.26
N ASP A 110 5.50 -4.75 4.52
CA ASP A 110 4.20 -5.42 4.58
C ASP A 110 3.64 -5.69 3.17
N GLY A 111 4.18 -5.03 2.14
CA GLY A 111 3.80 -5.28 0.76
C GLY A 111 4.52 -4.43 -0.27
N VAL A 112 4.23 -4.73 -1.54
CA VAL A 112 4.77 -4.03 -2.71
C VAL A 112 3.63 -3.35 -3.47
N LEU A 113 3.83 -2.10 -3.87
CA LEU A 113 2.92 -1.31 -4.69
C LEU A 113 3.58 -0.98 -6.02
N LEU A 114 2.98 -1.41 -7.12
CA LEU A 114 3.41 -1.03 -8.45
C LEU A 114 2.55 0.11 -8.98
N LEU A 115 3.20 1.18 -9.43
CA LEU A 115 2.56 2.27 -10.13
C LEU A 115 2.64 1.99 -11.64
N GLU A 116 1.49 1.79 -12.27
CA GLU A 116 1.36 1.44 -13.66
C GLU A 116 0.54 2.48 -14.44
N LYS A 117 0.58 2.41 -15.79
CA LYS A 117 -0.34 3.19 -16.63
C LYS A 117 -1.77 2.70 -16.43
N PRO A 118 -2.74 3.61 -16.39
CA PRO A 118 -4.14 3.23 -16.25
C PRO A 118 -4.67 2.55 -17.50
N SER A 119 -5.71 1.73 -17.35
CA SER A 119 -6.47 1.15 -18.46
C SER A 119 -7.74 1.95 -18.80
N ASN A 120 -8.15 2.87 -17.93
CA ASN A 120 -9.33 3.73 -18.10
C ASN A 120 -8.96 5.23 -17.97
N ARG A 121 -9.89 6.07 -17.48
CA ARG A 121 -9.72 7.53 -17.36
C ARG A 121 -9.05 7.97 -16.04
N ALA A 122 -8.60 7.06 -15.19
CA ALA A 122 -7.82 7.41 -14.01
C ALA A 122 -6.42 7.93 -14.40
N ASP A 123 -5.73 8.58 -13.48
CA ASP A 123 -4.38 9.09 -13.72
C ASP A 123 -3.35 7.96 -13.72
N PHE A 124 -3.56 6.94 -12.86
CA PHE A 124 -2.66 5.81 -12.67
C PHE A 124 -3.42 4.52 -12.40
N ARG A 125 -2.68 3.40 -12.36
CA ARG A 125 -3.14 2.11 -11.85
C ARG A 125 -2.23 1.66 -10.70
N MET A 126 -2.84 1.26 -9.59
CA MET A 126 -2.17 0.64 -8.46
C MET A 126 -2.35 -0.86 -8.52
N ARG A 127 -1.23 -1.59 -8.47
CA ARG A 127 -1.26 -3.02 -8.11
C ARG A 127 -0.63 -3.19 -6.75
N TYR A 128 -1.30 -3.92 -5.90
CA TYR A 128 -0.87 -4.18 -4.54
C TYR A 128 -0.63 -5.67 -4.32
N PHE A 129 0.52 -5.98 -3.74
CA PHE A 129 0.91 -7.34 -3.36
C PHE A 129 1.24 -7.38 -1.88
N ASN A 130 0.66 -8.36 -1.17
CA ASN A 130 1.02 -8.65 0.22
C ASN A 130 2.46 -9.19 0.32
N ALA A 131 3.00 -9.24 1.54
CA ALA A 131 4.36 -9.72 1.79
C ALA A 131 4.60 -11.19 1.37
N ASP A 132 3.53 -12.01 1.24
CA ASP A 132 3.61 -13.38 0.74
C ASP A 132 3.64 -13.48 -0.79
N GLY A 133 3.58 -12.34 -1.48
CA GLY A 133 3.55 -12.23 -2.94
C GLY A 133 2.17 -12.42 -3.56
N GLY A 134 1.12 -12.58 -2.77
CA GLY A 134 -0.27 -12.63 -3.26
C GLY A 134 -0.77 -11.23 -3.63
N GLU A 135 -1.38 -11.08 -4.82
CA GLU A 135 -2.02 -9.83 -5.22
C GLU A 135 -3.31 -9.64 -4.42
N ALA A 136 -3.52 -8.43 -3.90
CA ALA A 136 -4.68 -8.05 -3.12
C ALA A 136 -5.43 -6.87 -3.76
N GLU A 137 -6.72 -6.76 -3.44
CA GLU A 137 -7.59 -5.80 -4.10
C GLU A 137 -7.29 -4.34 -3.71
N MET A 138 -7.04 -4.08 -2.43
CA MET A 138 -6.78 -2.73 -1.91
C MET A 138 -6.29 -2.77 -0.47
N CYS A 139 -5.48 -1.77 -0.09
CA CYS A 139 -5.13 -1.45 1.29
C CYS A 139 -5.21 0.08 1.48
N GLY A 140 -5.99 0.57 2.44
CA GLY A 140 -6.16 1.99 2.68
C GLY A 140 -4.85 2.72 3.04
N ASN A 141 -3.98 2.07 3.82
CA ASN A 141 -2.66 2.60 4.17
C ASN A 141 -1.74 2.66 2.94
N GLY A 142 -1.73 1.58 2.14
CA GLY A 142 -1.01 1.52 0.87
C GLY A 142 -1.52 2.52 -0.15
N ALA A 143 -2.84 2.75 -0.22
CA ALA A 143 -3.47 3.72 -1.12
C ALA A 143 -3.02 5.17 -0.81
N ARG A 144 -2.84 5.55 0.48
CA ARG A 144 -2.27 6.85 0.84
C ARG A 144 -0.81 6.98 0.40
N CYS A 145 0.01 5.95 0.67
CA CYS A 145 1.40 5.92 0.20
C CYS A 145 1.48 6.01 -1.31
N PHE A 146 0.65 5.24 -2.02
CA PHE A 146 0.59 5.25 -3.47
C PHE A 146 0.22 6.62 -4.03
N ALA A 147 -0.83 7.26 -3.51
CA ALA A 147 -1.25 8.59 -3.95
C ALA A 147 -0.14 9.63 -3.80
N ARG A 148 0.58 9.61 -2.67
CA ARG A 148 1.69 10.53 -2.44
C ARG A 148 2.90 10.24 -3.33
N PHE A 149 3.22 8.97 -3.56
CA PHE A 149 4.25 8.54 -4.50
C PHE A 149 3.90 8.94 -5.94
N ALA A 150 2.68 8.67 -6.39
CA ALA A 150 2.19 9.06 -7.70
C ALA A 150 2.25 10.59 -7.89
N ASN A 151 1.89 11.34 -6.86
CA ASN A 151 1.96 12.80 -6.87
C ASN A 151 3.40 13.33 -7.04
N LYS A 152 4.37 12.72 -6.38
CA LYS A 152 5.79 13.05 -6.55
C LYS A 152 6.23 12.84 -8.01
N ILE A 153 5.76 11.77 -8.64
CA ILE A 153 6.08 11.41 -10.03
C ILE A 153 5.34 12.31 -11.04
N ALA A 154 4.06 12.65 -10.77
CA ALA A 154 3.22 13.44 -11.67
C ALA A 154 3.50 14.95 -11.64
N GLY A 155 4.27 15.43 -10.65
CA GLY A 155 4.59 16.84 -10.50
C GLY A 155 3.55 17.65 -9.72
N ALA A 156 3.34 17.32 -8.45
CA ALA A 156 2.63 18.10 -7.45
C ALA A 156 1.17 18.48 -7.82
N GLN A 157 0.34 17.50 -8.04
CA GLN A 157 -1.10 17.65 -8.21
C GLN A 157 -1.82 17.68 -6.85
N LYS A 158 -2.92 18.42 -6.74
CA LYS A 158 -3.75 18.44 -5.52
C LYS A 158 -4.69 17.23 -5.42
N LYS A 159 -5.02 16.61 -6.56
CA LYS A 159 -5.92 15.46 -6.66
C LYS A 159 -5.30 14.43 -7.59
N ILE A 160 -5.42 13.17 -7.21
CA ILE A 160 -4.98 12.04 -8.01
C ILE A 160 -6.05 10.95 -7.94
N SER A 161 -6.29 10.32 -9.08
CA SER A 161 -7.15 9.14 -9.20
C SER A 161 -6.36 7.93 -9.67
N PHE A 162 -6.69 6.76 -9.15
CA PHE A 162 -6.03 5.53 -9.59
C PHE A 162 -6.95 4.32 -9.54
N GLU A 163 -6.77 3.45 -10.54
CA GLU A 163 -7.47 2.17 -10.63
C GLU A 163 -6.93 1.18 -9.63
N THR A 164 -7.82 0.40 -9.04
CA THR A 164 -7.51 -0.80 -8.25
C THR A 164 -8.49 -1.90 -8.62
N PRO A 165 -8.26 -3.18 -8.25
CA PRO A 165 -9.27 -4.23 -8.42
C PRO A 165 -10.59 -3.92 -7.69
N ALA A 166 -10.54 -3.15 -6.59
CA ALA A 166 -11.73 -2.71 -5.84
C ALA A 166 -12.45 -1.49 -6.48
N GLY A 167 -11.95 -0.95 -7.60
CA GLY A 167 -12.50 0.22 -8.28
C GLY A 167 -11.54 1.40 -8.35
N VAL A 168 -12.05 2.56 -8.80
CA VAL A 168 -11.27 3.79 -8.90
C VAL A 168 -11.29 4.53 -7.56
N ILE A 169 -10.11 4.83 -7.05
CA ILE A 169 -9.90 5.60 -5.82
C ILE A 169 -9.50 7.02 -6.19
N ALA A 170 -10.12 8.00 -5.51
CA ALA A 170 -9.72 9.40 -5.57
C ALA A 170 -9.03 9.80 -4.27
N ALA A 171 -7.92 10.51 -4.40
CA ALA A 171 -7.12 11.02 -3.28
C ALA A 171 -6.94 12.54 -3.42
N ASP A 172 -7.21 13.26 -2.35
CA ASP A 172 -6.84 14.66 -2.19
C ASP A 172 -5.55 14.76 -1.36
N LEU A 173 -4.61 15.59 -1.81
CA LEU A 173 -3.30 15.74 -1.18
C LEU A 173 -3.15 17.17 -0.63
N VAL A 174 -2.87 17.26 0.66
CA VAL A 174 -2.60 18.54 1.33
C VAL A 174 -1.38 18.36 2.24
N ASN A 175 -0.26 18.96 1.87
CA ASN A 175 1.03 18.80 2.54
C ASN A 175 1.42 17.30 2.61
N ASP A 176 1.64 16.79 3.80
CA ASP A 176 2.02 15.39 4.05
C ASP A 176 0.81 14.47 4.29
N LEU A 177 -0.39 15.01 4.25
CA LEU A 177 -1.63 14.27 4.48
C LEU A 177 -2.29 13.88 3.16
N VAL A 178 -2.86 12.70 3.15
CA VAL A 178 -3.65 12.16 2.05
C VAL A 178 -5.04 11.83 2.54
N THR A 179 -6.05 12.38 1.86
CA THR A 179 -7.47 12.10 2.10
C THR A 179 -7.99 11.17 1.01
N LEU A 180 -8.43 10.00 1.39
CA LEU A 180 -9.09 9.05 0.49
C LEU A 180 -10.59 9.15 0.65
N LYS A 181 -11.33 9.13 -0.47
CA LYS A 181 -12.76 8.89 -0.45
C LYS A 181 -13.00 7.39 -0.21
N MET A 182 -13.72 7.08 0.85
CA MET A 182 -14.03 5.72 1.25
C MET A 182 -15.35 5.24 0.64
N THR A 183 -15.53 3.92 0.57
CA THR A 183 -16.82 3.32 0.24
C THR A 183 -17.87 3.71 1.29
N GLU A 184 -19.09 3.98 0.87
CA GLU A 184 -20.19 4.25 1.78
C GLU A 184 -20.48 3.00 2.64
N PRO A 185 -20.63 3.17 3.95
CA PRO A 185 -20.84 2.05 4.84
C PRO A 185 -22.24 1.44 4.65
N THR A 186 -22.33 0.14 4.88
CA THR A 186 -23.58 -0.62 4.79
C THR A 186 -23.77 -1.50 6.02
N ASP A 187 -24.94 -2.12 6.16
CA ASP A 187 -25.26 -3.10 7.21
C ASP A 187 -24.84 -2.66 8.61
N MET A 188 -25.28 -1.48 9.03
CA MET A 188 -24.99 -0.98 10.39
C MET A 188 -25.99 -1.52 11.39
N ARG A 189 -25.50 -2.18 12.42
CA ARG A 189 -26.29 -2.77 13.53
C ARG A 189 -25.72 -2.34 14.87
N ILE A 190 -26.55 -1.67 15.67
CA ILE A 190 -26.12 -1.04 16.93
C ILE A 190 -26.68 -1.84 18.13
N ASN A 191 -25.92 -1.88 19.24
CA ASN A 191 -26.31 -2.49 20.52
C ASN A 191 -26.66 -3.98 20.41
N MET A 192 -25.92 -4.73 19.59
CA MET A 192 -26.07 -6.16 19.50
C MET A 192 -25.58 -6.83 20.78
N LYS A 193 -26.30 -7.85 21.24
CA LYS A 193 -25.84 -8.70 22.35
C LYS A 193 -25.11 -9.91 21.79
N LEU A 194 -23.82 -9.97 22.06
CA LEU A 194 -22.96 -11.08 21.65
C LEU A 194 -22.74 -12.01 22.83
N PRO A 195 -23.32 -13.23 22.82
CA PRO A 195 -23.09 -14.22 23.86
C PRO A 195 -21.62 -14.67 23.85
N MET A 196 -20.92 -14.47 24.94
CA MET A 196 -19.57 -14.98 25.14
C MET A 196 -19.57 -15.99 26.32
N ALA A 197 -18.49 -16.76 26.49
CA ALA A 197 -18.44 -17.79 27.50
C ALA A 197 -18.68 -17.28 28.92
N ASP A 198 -18.15 -16.10 29.24
CA ASP A 198 -18.20 -15.55 30.62
C ASP A 198 -19.37 -14.55 30.77
N GLU A 199 -19.69 -13.76 29.76
CA GLU A 199 -20.74 -12.74 29.81
C GLU A 199 -21.21 -12.31 28.42
N ASN A 200 -22.40 -11.70 28.33
CA ASN A 200 -22.85 -11.10 27.10
C ASN A 200 -22.16 -9.75 26.87
N LYS A 201 -21.44 -9.60 25.76
CA LYS A 201 -20.86 -8.31 25.36
C LYS A 201 -21.85 -7.49 24.52
N THR A 202 -21.86 -6.18 24.73
CA THR A 202 -22.56 -5.27 23.84
C THR A 202 -21.59 -4.86 22.73
N VAL A 203 -21.94 -5.16 21.48
CA VAL A 203 -21.11 -4.90 20.32
C VAL A 203 -21.91 -4.16 19.25
N HIS A 204 -21.22 -3.57 18.30
CA HIS A 204 -21.80 -2.91 17.14
C HIS A 204 -21.20 -3.50 15.88
N PHE A 205 -21.93 -3.50 14.79
CA PHE A 205 -21.49 -4.03 13.52
C PHE A 205 -21.68 -3.00 12.42
N ILE A 206 -20.75 -2.91 11.50
CA ILE A 206 -20.80 -2.08 10.29
C ILE A 206 -19.91 -2.67 9.21
N ASN A 207 -20.36 -2.59 7.96
CA ASN A 207 -19.52 -2.87 6.80
C ASN A 207 -19.02 -1.54 6.20
N SER A 208 -17.76 -1.22 6.40
CA SER A 208 -17.08 -0.02 5.87
C SER A 208 -16.18 -0.33 4.66
N GLY A 209 -16.61 -1.28 3.83
CA GLY A 209 -15.89 -1.89 2.73
C GLY A 209 -15.62 -3.37 2.99
N VAL A 210 -15.38 -3.73 4.26
CA VAL A 210 -15.36 -5.09 4.77
C VAL A 210 -16.09 -5.13 6.14
N PRO A 211 -16.52 -6.32 6.62
CA PRO A 211 -17.23 -6.44 7.91
C PRO A 211 -16.35 -6.07 9.12
N HIS A 212 -16.91 -5.25 10.02
CA HIS A 212 -16.28 -4.87 11.28
C HIS A 212 -17.22 -5.00 12.47
N VAL A 213 -16.71 -5.56 13.55
CA VAL A 213 -17.31 -5.49 14.89
C VAL A 213 -16.58 -4.41 15.67
N VAL A 214 -17.32 -3.52 16.33
CA VAL A 214 -16.77 -2.43 17.16
C VAL A 214 -17.25 -2.61 18.58
N ILE A 215 -16.32 -2.63 19.51
CA ILE A 215 -16.55 -2.91 20.95
C ILE A 215 -16.01 -1.73 21.77
N PRO A 216 -16.89 -0.91 22.36
CA PRO A 216 -16.45 0.13 23.30
C PRO A 216 -15.89 -0.52 24.57
N VAL A 217 -14.72 -0.01 25.01
CA VAL A 217 -14.03 -0.44 26.23
C VAL A 217 -13.60 0.76 27.06
N SER A 218 -13.38 0.57 28.35
CA SER A 218 -12.90 1.63 29.23
C SER A 218 -11.46 2.03 28.93
N ARG A 219 -10.59 1.04 28.63
CA ARG A 219 -9.18 1.24 28.28
C ARG A 219 -8.76 0.20 27.26
N VAL A 220 -8.30 0.66 26.09
CA VAL A 220 -7.84 -0.25 25.02
C VAL A 220 -6.55 -0.98 25.41
N ASP A 221 -5.72 -0.39 26.27
CA ASP A 221 -4.45 -0.98 26.69
C ASP A 221 -4.64 -2.23 27.57
N ASP A 222 -5.79 -2.33 28.26
CA ASP A 222 -6.10 -3.47 29.13
C ASP A 222 -6.71 -4.68 28.36
N VAL A 223 -6.98 -4.53 27.05
CA VAL A 223 -7.61 -5.57 26.21
C VAL A 223 -6.58 -6.56 25.71
N ASP A 224 -6.81 -7.85 25.95
CA ASP A 224 -6.12 -8.92 25.23
C ASP A 224 -6.72 -9.10 23.83
N VAL A 225 -6.23 -8.24 22.89
CA VAL A 225 -6.78 -8.16 21.54
C VAL A 225 -6.71 -9.49 20.79
N ARG A 226 -5.66 -10.27 21.00
CA ARG A 226 -5.51 -11.58 20.34
C ARG A 226 -6.57 -12.56 20.80
N ARG A 227 -6.73 -12.71 22.08
CA ARG A 227 -7.69 -13.65 22.67
C ARG A 227 -9.13 -13.21 22.41
N GLU A 228 -9.46 -11.97 22.77
CA GLU A 228 -10.83 -11.47 22.67
C GLU A 228 -11.23 -11.21 21.22
N GLY A 229 -10.31 -10.67 20.41
CA GLY A 229 -10.53 -10.43 18.99
C GLY A 229 -10.76 -11.73 18.23
N SER A 230 -9.92 -12.74 18.45
CA SER A 230 -10.11 -14.07 17.85
C SER A 230 -11.46 -14.70 18.22
N ALA A 231 -11.85 -14.65 19.50
CA ALA A 231 -13.14 -15.20 19.94
C ALA A 231 -14.34 -14.54 19.24
N VAL A 232 -14.29 -13.22 19.02
CA VAL A 232 -15.35 -12.49 18.31
C VAL A 232 -15.25 -12.72 16.80
N ARG A 233 -14.04 -12.72 16.22
CA ARG A 233 -13.76 -12.95 14.79
C ARG A 233 -14.40 -14.23 14.27
N TYR A 234 -14.33 -15.30 15.04
CA TYR A 234 -14.85 -16.63 14.69
C TYR A 234 -16.22 -16.95 15.30
N HIS A 235 -16.86 -15.99 15.96
CA HIS A 235 -18.17 -16.20 16.56
C HIS A 235 -19.23 -16.51 15.50
N ASN A 236 -20.13 -17.48 15.77
CA ASN A 236 -21.16 -17.97 14.85
C ASN A 236 -22.06 -16.85 14.30
N MET A 237 -22.28 -15.79 15.07
CA MET A 237 -23.10 -14.63 14.65
C MET A 237 -22.55 -13.93 13.41
N PHE A 238 -21.25 -14.06 13.12
CA PHE A 238 -20.57 -13.44 11.98
C PHE A 238 -20.16 -14.47 10.91
N SER A 239 -20.58 -15.73 11.06
CA SER A 239 -20.32 -16.83 10.12
C SER A 239 -21.04 -16.57 8.78
N PRO A 240 -20.50 -17.07 7.60
CA PRO A 240 -19.27 -17.85 7.49
C PRO A 240 -18.00 -16.98 7.40
N ASN A 241 -18.12 -15.71 7.00
CA ASN A 241 -16.96 -14.88 6.64
C ASN A 241 -16.24 -14.26 7.84
N GLY A 242 -16.92 -14.14 9.00
CA GLY A 242 -16.41 -13.45 10.18
C GLY A 242 -16.20 -11.93 9.93
N ALA A 243 -15.62 -11.25 10.90
CA ALA A 243 -15.39 -9.81 10.84
C ALA A 243 -14.04 -9.42 11.45
N ASN A 244 -13.52 -8.24 11.08
CA ASN A 244 -12.47 -7.57 11.85
C ASN A 244 -13.05 -7.12 13.19
N VAL A 245 -12.25 -7.09 14.25
CA VAL A 245 -12.71 -6.71 15.59
C VAL A 245 -11.93 -5.51 16.08
N ASN A 246 -12.64 -4.43 16.39
CA ASN A 246 -12.06 -3.16 16.79
C ASN A 246 -12.50 -2.84 18.23
N PHE A 247 -11.55 -2.67 19.12
CA PHE A 247 -11.77 -2.20 20.49
C PHE A 247 -11.53 -0.70 20.52
N ILE A 248 -12.53 0.08 20.95
CA ILE A 248 -12.46 1.55 20.96
C ILE A 248 -12.55 2.11 22.36
N GLU A 249 -11.70 3.08 22.66
CA GLU A 249 -11.73 3.86 23.88
C GLU A 249 -11.96 5.34 23.55
N LYS A 250 -12.89 5.98 24.24
CA LYS A 250 -13.13 7.43 24.13
C LYS A 250 -11.97 8.21 24.76
N ARG A 251 -11.32 9.07 23.99
CA ARG A 251 -10.22 9.94 24.40
C ARG A 251 -10.62 11.43 24.44
N GLY A 252 -11.82 11.74 23.94
CA GLY A 252 -12.36 13.11 23.91
C GLY A 252 -13.71 13.19 23.22
N PRO A 253 -14.28 14.36 23.02
CA PRO A 253 -15.59 14.52 22.36
C PRO A 253 -15.64 13.94 20.95
N ASN A 254 -14.57 14.16 20.16
CA ASN A 254 -14.42 13.67 18.80
C ASN A 254 -13.11 12.90 18.62
N LYS A 255 -12.64 12.21 19.66
CA LYS A 255 -11.37 11.49 19.63
C LYS A 255 -11.49 10.14 20.32
N ILE A 256 -11.00 9.08 19.63
CA ILE A 256 -10.94 7.71 20.14
C ILE A 256 -9.55 7.12 19.94
N ALA A 257 -9.21 6.13 20.76
CA ALA A 257 -8.12 5.18 20.47
C ALA A 257 -8.73 3.87 19.97
N VAL A 258 -8.05 3.18 19.05
CA VAL A 258 -8.48 1.92 18.48
C VAL A 258 -7.37 0.89 18.48
N ARG A 259 -7.73 -0.37 18.80
CA ARG A 259 -6.90 -1.56 18.58
C ARG A 259 -7.71 -2.57 17.80
N THR A 260 -7.10 -3.18 16.78
CA THR A 260 -7.82 -4.02 15.82
C THR A 260 -7.20 -5.41 15.71
N TYR A 261 -8.02 -6.45 15.88
CA TYR A 261 -7.73 -7.80 15.41
C TYR A 261 -8.21 -7.92 13.97
N GLU A 262 -7.29 -8.16 13.05
CA GLU A 262 -7.57 -8.08 11.62
C GLU A 262 -7.81 -9.46 11.00
N ARG A 263 -8.94 -9.59 10.31
CA ARG A 263 -9.33 -10.78 9.55
C ARG A 263 -8.39 -10.95 8.34
N GLY A 264 -7.80 -12.12 8.21
CA GLY A 264 -6.83 -12.45 7.16
C GLY A 264 -5.38 -12.29 7.59
N VAL A 265 -5.10 -11.41 8.57
CA VAL A 265 -3.82 -11.38 9.30
C VAL A 265 -3.89 -12.31 10.50
N GLU A 266 -5.08 -12.41 11.11
CA GLU A 266 -5.40 -13.23 12.29
C GLU A 266 -4.54 -12.88 13.51
N ASP A 267 -4.24 -11.59 13.62
CA ASP A 267 -3.49 -10.96 14.72
C ASP A 267 -3.87 -9.49 14.89
N GLU A 268 -3.32 -8.83 15.92
CA GLU A 268 -3.41 -7.39 16.09
C GLU A 268 -2.51 -6.67 15.07
N THR A 269 -3.06 -5.66 14.36
CA THR A 269 -2.31 -4.81 13.43
C THR A 269 -2.10 -3.41 13.99
N LEU A 270 -1.06 -2.71 13.49
CA LEU A 270 -0.75 -1.34 13.89
C LEU A 270 -1.81 -0.34 13.46
N ALA A 271 -2.42 -0.56 12.28
CA ALA A 271 -3.55 0.23 11.79
C ALA A 271 -4.30 -0.52 10.69
N CYS A 272 -5.64 -0.58 10.82
CA CYS A 272 -6.56 -1.07 9.80
C CYS A 272 -7.42 0.10 9.30
N GLY A 273 -7.23 0.54 8.04
CA GLY A 273 -7.90 1.74 7.51
C GLY A 273 -9.43 1.65 7.56
N THR A 274 -10.02 0.53 7.13
CA THR A 274 -11.48 0.29 7.20
C THR A 274 -11.96 0.13 8.64
N GLY A 275 -11.12 -0.43 9.54
CA GLY A 275 -11.41 -0.52 10.97
C GLY A 275 -11.43 0.84 11.66
N VAL A 276 -10.54 1.75 11.27
CA VAL A 276 -10.54 3.15 11.71
C VAL A 276 -11.83 3.84 11.31
N VAL A 277 -12.26 3.68 10.06
CA VAL A 277 -13.54 4.22 9.56
C VAL A 277 -14.72 3.63 10.33
N ALA A 278 -14.81 2.31 10.42
CA ALA A 278 -15.87 1.61 11.15
C ALA A 278 -15.98 2.11 12.61
N SER A 279 -14.85 2.23 13.29
CA SER A 279 -14.75 2.68 14.68
C SER A 279 -15.25 4.13 14.85
N ALA A 280 -14.83 5.02 13.96
CA ALA A 280 -15.24 6.44 14.00
C ALA A 280 -16.74 6.61 13.74
N LEU A 281 -17.31 5.90 12.77
CA LEU A 281 -18.72 5.98 12.42
C LEU A 281 -19.61 5.41 13.53
N ILE A 282 -19.25 4.27 14.12
CA ILE A 282 -19.96 3.71 15.27
C ILE A 282 -19.87 4.66 16.48
N PHE A 283 -18.67 5.20 16.77
CA PHE A 283 -18.51 6.18 17.83
C PHE A 283 -19.40 7.41 17.62
N ALA A 284 -19.48 7.92 16.38
CA ALA A 284 -20.34 9.04 16.04
C ALA A 284 -21.84 8.78 16.29
N ILE A 285 -22.30 7.53 16.12
CA ILE A 285 -23.68 7.15 16.46
C ILE A 285 -23.88 7.08 17.97
N ILE A 286 -23.00 6.42 18.69
CA ILE A 286 -23.12 6.16 20.15
C ILE A 286 -23.09 7.50 20.93
N GLU A 287 -22.15 8.36 20.58
CA GLU A 287 -21.91 9.62 21.28
C GLU A 287 -22.67 10.81 20.67
N LYS A 288 -23.44 10.58 19.59
CA LYS A 288 -24.12 11.63 18.81
C LYS A 288 -23.16 12.73 18.34
N ALA A 289 -21.92 12.32 18.03
CA ALA A 289 -20.90 13.22 17.52
C ALA A 289 -21.16 13.59 16.06
N ASN A 290 -20.78 14.80 15.67
CA ASN A 290 -20.90 15.33 14.32
C ASN A 290 -19.54 15.80 13.81
N GLY A 291 -19.40 15.88 12.49
CA GLY A 291 -18.17 16.32 11.84
C GLY A 291 -17.13 15.21 11.72
N SER A 292 -15.86 15.55 11.99
CA SER A 292 -14.79 14.57 11.87
C SER A 292 -14.42 13.95 13.21
N ILE A 293 -14.02 12.67 13.18
CA ILE A 293 -13.51 11.94 14.35
C ILE A 293 -12.02 11.68 14.15
N THR A 294 -11.23 12.04 15.15
CA THR A 294 -9.81 11.67 15.21
C THR A 294 -9.67 10.29 15.86
N VAL A 295 -8.92 9.42 15.21
CA VAL A 295 -8.68 8.05 15.66
C VAL A 295 -7.18 7.85 15.85
N ILE A 296 -6.78 7.50 17.09
CA ILE A 296 -5.41 7.09 17.41
C ILE A 296 -5.32 5.58 17.17
N ALA A 297 -4.54 5.17 16.17
CA ALA A 297 -4.28 3.77 15.88
C ALA A 297 -3.25 3.17 16.87
N ARG A 298 -3.13 1.84 16.91
CA ARG A 298 -2.17 1.13 17.78
C ARG A 298 -0.72 1.60 17.59
N GLY A 299 -0.34 1.98 16.36
CA GLY A 299 0.99 2.51 16.04
C GLY A 299 1.28 3.90 16.61
N GLY A 300 0.28 4.57 17.15
CA GLY A 300 0.39 5.96 17.66
C GLY A 300 0.02 7.03 16.64
N ASP A 301 -0.18 6.66 15.38
CA ASP A 301 -0.59 7.58 14.33
C ASP A 301 -2.03 8.07 14.53
N GLU A 302 -2.26 9.36 14.27
CA GLU A 302 -3.58 9.95 14.24
C GLU A 302 -4.13 9.96 12.81
N LEU A 303 -5.30 9.36 12.66
CA LEU A 303 -6.07 9.40 11.42
C LEU A 303 -7.38 10.17 11.65
N GLN A 304 -7.86 10.84 10.62
CA GLN A 304 -9.10 11.59 10.70
C GLN A 304 -10.15 10.99 9.76
N VAL A 305 -11.33 10.68 10.29
CA VAL A 305 -12.47 10.22 9.53
C VAL A 305 -13.49 11.35 9.42
N GLY A 306 -13.66 11.88 8.20
CA GLY A 306 -14.70 12.84 7.87
C GLY A 306 -15.93 12.14 7.32
N PHE A 307 -17.12 12.69 7.55
CA PHE A 307 -18.36 12.16 7.03
C PHE A 307 -19.48 13.21 7.08
N GLU A 308 -20.49 13.01 6.24
CA GLU A 308 -21.78 13.65 6.38
C GLU A 308 -22.79 12.61 6.91
N LYS A 309 -23.70 13.05 7.76
CA LYS A 309 -24.69 12.18 8.38
C LYS A 309 -26.10 12.70 8.09
N ASN A 310 -26.89 11.88 7.42
CA ASN A 310 -28.31 12.11 7.18
C ASN A 310 -29.10 11.02 7.93
N ASP A 311 -29.77 11.38 9.03
CA ASP A 311 -30.40 10.45 9.97
C ASP A 311 -29.40 9.39 10.47
N ASN A 312 -29.56 8.13 10.06
CA ASN A 312 -28.69 7.01 10.41
C ASN A 312 -27.79 6.55 9.24
N GLN A 313 -27.73 7.33 8.15
CA GLN A 313 -26.88 7.01 7.00
C GLN A 313 -25.69 7.94 6.95
N PHE A 314 -24.54 7.38 6.64
CA PHE A 314 -23.32 8.13 6.40
C PHE A 314 -23.04 8.21 4.90
N CYS A 315 -22.70 9.41 4.43
CA CYS A 315 -22.24 9.64 3.07
C CYS A 315 -20.99 10.53 3.09
N ASN A 316 -20.34 10.64 1.93
CA ASN A 316 -19.10 11.40 1.77
C ASN A 316 -18.01 11.03 2.81
N VAL A 317 -17.93 9.74 3.12
CA VAL A 317 -16.96 9.23 4.09
C VAL A 317 -15.55 9.38 3.54
N THR A 318 -14.65 9.96 4.34
CA THR A 318 -13.24 10.17 4.00
C THR A 318 -12.33 9.66 5.10
N LEU A 319 -11.16 9.19 4.71
CA LEU A 319 -10.07 8.81 5.62
C LEU A 319 -8.83 9.64 5.29
N THR A 320 -8.44 10.49 6.21
CA THR A 320 -7.22 11.31 6.10
C THR A 320 -6.15 10.80 7.04
N GLY A 321 -4.93 10.68 6.55
CA GLY A 321 -3.80 10.24 7.35
C GLY A 321 -2.46 10.51 6.70
N PRO A 322 -1.36 10.27 7.43
CA PRO A 322 -0.02 10.45 6.92
C PRO A 322 0.34 9.38 5.87
N ALA A 323 1.31 9.72 5.04
CA ALA A 323 2.00 8.82 4.14
C ALA A 323 3.43 9.30 3.98
N GLU A 324 4.38 8.66 4.62
CA GLU A 324 5.74 9.17 4.79
C GLU A 324 6.72 8.49 3.85
N PHE A 325 7.59 9.27 3.20
CA PHE A 325 8.77 8.77 2.52
C PHE A 325 9.82 8.40 3.58
N VAL A 326 10.28 7.13 3.58
CA VAL A 326 11.28 6.66 4.54
C VAL A 326 12.66 6.72 3.92
N PHE A 327 12.87 6.04 2.80
CA PHE A 327 14.11 6.09 2.01
C PHE A 327 13.88 5.62 0.57
N GLU A 328 14.86 5.87 -0.29
CA GLU A 328 14.93 5.36 -1.66
C GLU A 328 16.17 4.50 -1.82
N GLY A 329 16.11 3.53 -2.73
CA GLY A 329 17.23 2.64 -2.97
C GLY A 329 17.09 1.85 -4.26
N SER A 330 18.07 0.97 -4.47
CA SER A 330 18.05 -0.02 -5.52
C SER A 330 18.50 -1.38 -4.99
N ILE A 331 17.94 -2.45 -5.54
CA ILE A 331 18.26 -3.83 -5.15
C ILE A 331 18.39 -4.71 -6.39
N GLU A 332 19.30 -5.67 -6.36
CA GLU A 332 19.45 -6.71 -7.39
C GLU A 332 18.30 -7.72 -7.29
N ILE A 333 17.67 -8.04 -8.45
CA ILE A 333 16.59 -9.04 -8.56
C ILE A 333 16.89 -10.07 -9.64
#